data_edcd3e3e0e96a1fd0200c7651c940c53
#
_entry.id   edcd3e3e0e96a1fd0200c7651c940c53
#
_cell.length_a   1.000
_cell.length_b   1.000
_cell.length_c   1.000
_cell.angle_alpha   90.00
_cell.angle_beta   90.00
_cell.angle_gamma   90.00
#
_symmetry.space_group_name_H-M   'P 1'
#
loop_
_entity.id
_entity.type
_entity.pdbx_description
1 polymer ?
#
loop_
_entity_poly.entity_id
_entity_poly.type
_entity_poly.pdbx_seq_one_letter_code
_entity_poly.pdbx_strand_id
1 'polypeptide(L)'
;MKKNNLKGSLILCLTALIWGLAFVAQSDGGELVPPLTFNALRSLIAAAALYIFYKVTSFKKEKHFFPQDKAIKKQYITAGAVCGAMLAISVNFQQFGISAYPAGAAAEARSGFITALYVGFVPLLSFFFGNK
;
A
#
# COMPACT_ATOMS: atom_id res chain seq x y z
N MET A 1 1.79 12.28 29.50
CA MET A 1 1.11 12.03 28.20
C MET A 1 1.74 12.71 26.98
N LYS A 2 2.55 13.77 27.07
CA LYS A 2 3.12 14.50 25.91
C LYS A 2 4.22 13.76 25.11
N LYS A 3 4.99 12.89 25.75
CA LYS A 3 6.19 12.25 25.10
C LYS A 3 5.83 11.15 24.07
N ASN A 4 4.65 10.50 24.23
CA ASN A 4 4.22 9.45 23.29
C ASN A 4 3.61 10.03 22.01
N ASN A 5 3.04 11.23 22.06
CA ASN A 5 2.43 11.89 20.90
C ASN A 5 3.51 12.35 19.88
N LEU A 6 4.67 12.80 20.38
CA LEU A 6 5.76 13.26 19.50
C LEU A 6 6.34 12.10 18.67
N LYS A 7 6.54 10.93 19.29
CA LYS A 7 7.02 9.73 18.56
C LYS A 7 6.01 9.29 17.50
N GLY A 8 4.72 9.29 17.82
CA GLY A 8 3.66 8.97 16.85
C GLY A 8 3.65 9.94 15.68
N SER A 9 3.74 11.25 15.95
CA SER A 9 3.79 12.28 14.91
C SER A 9 5.02 12.17 14.03
N LEU A 10 6.20 11.85 14.58
CA LEU A 10 7.41 11.62 13.80
C LEU A 10 7.29 10.41 12.88
N ILE A 11 6.69 9.30 13.36
CA ILE A 11 6.46 8.11 12.55
C ILE A 11 5.50 8.42 11.39
N LEU A 12 4.42 9.15 11.68
CA LEU A 12 3.46 9.57 10.64
C LEU A 12 4.11 10.48 9.60
N CYS A 13 4.94 11.43 10.03
CA CYS A 13 5.70 12.30 9.13
C CYS A 13 6.65 11.50 8.23
N LEU A 14 7.38 10.56 8.81
CA LEU A 14 8.27 9.67 8.05
C LEU A 14 7.49 8.81 7.04
N THR A 15 6.34 8.29 7.45
CA THR A 15 5.46 7.52 6.55
C THR A 15 4.96 8.37 5.39
N ALA A 16 4.57 9.62 5.64
CA ALA A 16 4.12 10.55 4.62
C ALA A 16 5.25 10.88 3.61
N LEU A 17 6.49 11.06 4.10
CA LEU A 17 7.66 11.26 3.25
C LEU A 17 7.93 10.06 2.35
N ILE A 18 7.90 8.85 2.90
CA ILE A 18 8.09 7.60 2.13
C ILE A 18 7.01 7.47 1.05
N TRP A 19 5.76 7.77 1.38
CA TRP A 19 4.66 7.74 0.41
C TRP A 19 4.81 8.78 -0.69
N GLY A 20 5.21 10.01 -0.34
CA GLY A 20 5.49 11.06 -1.32
C GLY A 20 6.57 10.66 -2.30
N LEU A 21 7.69 10.12 -1.81
CA LEU A 21 8.77 9.61 -2.65
C LEU A 21 8.32 8.43 -3.54
N ALA A 22 7.40 7.61 -3.05
CA ALA A 22 6.86 6.51 -3.84
C ALA A 22 6.07 7.00 -5.08
N PHE A 23 5.36 8.13 -4.99
CA PHE A 23 4.68 8.72 -6.15
C PHE A 23 5.66 9.25 -7.20
N VAL A 24 6.76 9.88 -6.77
CA VAL A 24 7.84 10.31 -7.68
C VAL A 24 8.44 9.10 -8.39
N ALA A 25 8.80 8.07 -7.65
CA ALA A 25 9.33 6.84 -8.23
C ALA A 25 8.34 6.14 -9.20
N GLN A 26 7.04 6.27 -8.96
CA GLN A 26 6.00 5.75 -9.86
C GLN A 26 5.89 6.57 -11.16
N SER A 27 6.03 7.89 -11.08
CA SER A 27 6.05 8.76 -12.25
C SER A 27 7.25 8.45 -13.13
N ASP A 28 8.44 8.51 -12.56
CA ASP A 28 9.71 8.27 -13.29
C ASP A 28 9.78 6.84 -13.85
N GLY A 29 9.40 5.85 -13.05
CA GLY A 29 9.37 4.45 -13.48
C GLY A 29 8.35 4.17 -14.57
N GLY A 30 7.22 4.89 -14.57
CA GLY A 30 6.18 4.78 -15.59
C GLY A 30 6.57 5.34 -16.95
N GLU A 31 7.56 6.20 -17.01
CA GLU A 31 8.15 6.69 -18.27
C GLU A 31 9.09 5.67 -18.91
N LEU A 32 9.74 4.84 -18.10
CA LEU A 32 10.77 3.89 -18.55
C LEU A 32 10.18 2.54 -19.00
N VAL A 33 9.10 2.09 -18.37
CA VAL A 33 8.48 0.79 -18.61
C VAL A 33 6.96 0.87 -18.60
N PRO A 34 6.25 -0.03 -19.32
CA PRO A 34 4.77 -0.05 -19.26
C PRO A 34 4.23 -0.16 -17.84
N PRO A 35 3.10 0.51 -17.52
CA PRO A 35 2.55 0.59 -16.17
C PRO A 35 2.35 -0.77 -15.48
N LEU A 36 1.84 -1.76 -16.22
CA LEU A 36 1.64 -3.12 -15.71
C LEU A 36 2.96 -3.81 -15.34
N THR A 37 3.99 -3.65 -16.19
CA THR A 37 5.32 -4.23 -15.93
C THR A 37 5.96 -3.61 -14.71
N PHE A 38 5.88 -2.28 -14.58
CA PHE A 38 6.37 -1.56 -13.40
C PHE A 38 5.73 -2.07 -12.11
N ASN A 39 4.39 -2.16 -12.09
CA ASN A 39 3.66 -2.63 -10.92
C ASN A 39 3.93 -4.10 -10.59
N ALA A 40 4.07 -4.96 -11.61
CA ALA A 40 4.42 -6.37 -11.42
C ALA A 40 5.80 -6.53 -10.77
N LEU A 41 6.82 -5.83 -11.30
CA LEU A 41 8.18 -5.88 -10.75
C LEU A 41 8.22 -5.34 -9.30
N ARG A 42 7.59 -4.20 -9.06
CA ARG A 42 7.50 -3.61 -7.72
C ARG A 42 6.83 -4.56 -6.72
N SER A 43 5.74 -5.21 -7.12
CA SER A 43 5.02 -6.15 -6.27
C SER A 43 5.82 -7.41 -5.97
N LEU A 44 6.56 -7.94 -6.95
CA LEU A 44 7.45 -9.08 -6.75
C LEU A 44 8.58 -8.75 -5.79
N ILE A 45 9.23 -7.60 -5.96
CA ILE A 45 10.29 -7.13 -5.06
C ILE A 45 9.75 -6.96 -3.64
N ALA A 46 8.57 -6.34 -3.48
CA ALA A 46 7.94 -6.17 -2.19
C ALA A 46 7.58 -7.50 -1.52
N ALA A 47 7.03 -8.46 -2.29
CA ALA A 47 6.71 -9.79 -1.80
C ALA A 47 7.96 -10.55 -1.36
N ALA A 48 9.04 -10.50 -2.13
CA ALA A 48 10.32 -11.10 -1.79
C ALA A 48 10.91 -10.48 -0.51
N ALA A 49 10.89 -9.14 -0.40
CA ALA A 49 11.38 -8.43 0.78
C ALA A 49 10.58 -8.80 2.04
N LEU A 50 9.25 -8.84 1.95
CA LEU A 50 8.38 -9.26 3.06
C LEU A 50 8.61 -10.71 3.44
N TYR A 51 8.82 -11.61 2.47
CA TYR A 51 9.12 -13.01 2.73
C TYR A 51 10.46 -13.17 3.46
N ILE A 52 11.51 -12.46 3.03
CA ILE A 52 12.83 -12.46 3.69
C ILE A 52 12.69 -11.90 5.10
N PHE A 53 12.01 -10.77 5.26
CA PHE A 53 11.78 -10.16 6.57
C PHE A 53 11.04 -11.11 7.51
N TYR A 54 10.01 -11.79 7.01
CA TYR A 54 9.30 -12.81 7.77
C TYR A 54 10.24 -13.94 8.20
N LYS A 55 11.03 -14.50 7.29
CA LYS A 55 11.99 -15.55 7.60
C LYS A 55 12.97 -15.14 8.70
N VAL A 56 13.56 -13.95 8.59
CA VAL A 56 14.52 -13.43 9.57
C VAL A 56 13.88 -13.23 10.95
N THR A 57 12.66 -12.72 11.00
CA THR A 57 11.97 -12.46 12.26
C THR A 57 11.38 -13.73 12.89
N SER A 58 10.94 -14.68 12.08
CA SER A 58 10.39 -15.96 12.56
C SER A 58 11.46 -16.91 13.07
N PHE A 59 12.70 -16.82 12.58
CA PHE A 59 13.82 -17.61 13.08
C PHE A 59 14.07 -17.41 14.59
N LYS A 60 13.69 -16.23 15.12
CA LYS A 60 13.87 -15.88 16.54
C LYS A 60 12.67 -16.22 17.44
N LYS A 61 11.51 -16.62 16.93
CA LYS A 61 10.26 -16.67 17.71
C LYS A 61 9.36 -17.89 17.47
N GLU A 62 9.77 -18.97 16.81
CA GLU A 62 8.92 -20.16 16.54
C GLU A 62 7.44 -19.83 16.14
N LYS A 63 7.24 -18.69 15.49
CA LYS A 63 5.89 -18.27 15.07
C LYS A 63 5.58 -18.82 13.69
N HIS A 64 4.58 -19.67 13.61
CA HIS A 64 4.04 -20.10 12.34
C HIS A 64 3.33 -18.93 11.64
N PHE A 65 3.59 -18.75 10.34
CA PHE A 65 2.97 -17.70 9.52
C PHE A 65 1.44 -17.86 9.43
N PHE A 66 0.98 -19.09 9.38
CA PHE A 66 -0.44 -19.41 9.35
C PHE A 66 -0.89 -20.07 10.65
N PRO A 67 -2.13 -19.83 11.10
CA PRO A 67 -2.75 -20.58 12.17
C PRO A 67 -2.75 -22.08 11.87
N GLN A 68 -2.59 -22.88 12.90
CA GLN A 68 -2.58 -24.35 12.81
C GLN A 68 -3.96 -24.91 12.42
N ASP A 69 -5.03 -24.18 12.76
CA ASP A 69 -6.40 -24.54 12.41
C ASP A 69 -6.65 -24.35 10.91
N LYS A 70 -7.09 -25.43 10.23
CA LYS A 70 -7.36 -25.43 8.78
C LYS A 70 -8.45 -24.44 8.38
N ALA A 71 -9.49 -24.27 9.20
CA ALA A 71 -10.59 -23.35 8.91
C ALA A 71 -10.12 -21.90 8.96
N ILE A 72 -9.39 -21.56 10.01
CA ILE A 72 -8.81 -20.20 10.18
C ILE A 72 -7.78 -19.93 9.09
N LYS A 73 -6.92 -20.90 8.77
CA LYS A 73 -5.94 -20.77 7.67
C LYS A 73 -6.62 -20.47 6.33
N LYS A 74 -7.71 -21.20 6.00
CA LYS A 74 -8.48 -20.96 4.77
C LYS A 74 -9.05 -19.54 4.74
N GLN A 75 -9.59 -19.06 5.85
CA GLN A 75 -10.14 -17.70 5.97
C GLN A 75 -9.06 -16.63 5.75
N TYR A 76 -7.87 -16.80 6.35
CA TYR A 76 -6.74 -15.88 6.12
C TYR A 76 -6.29 -15.83 4.67
N ILE A 77 -6.18 -16.99 4.02
CA ILE A 77 -5.78 -17.07 2.60
C ILE A 77 -6.84 -16.42 1.71
N THR A 78 -8.12 -16.70 1.95
CA THR A 78 -9.22 -16.11 1.15
C THR A 78 -9.30 -14.61 1.34
N ALA A 79 -9.25 -14.13 2.58
CA ALA A 79 -9.23 -12.69 2.86
C ALA A 79 -8.01 -12.01 2.23
N GLY A 80 -6.82 -12.60 2.35
CA GLY A 80 -5.60 -12.08 1.72
C GLY A 80 -5.69 -12.06 0.19
N ALA A 81 -6.27 -13.07 -0.43
CA ALA A 81 -6.47 -13.13 -1.88
C ALA A 81 -7.44 -12.04 -2.36
N VAL A 82 -8.57 -11.87 -1.68
CA VAL A 82 -9.56 -10.83 -2.02
C VAL A 82 -8.96 -9.43 -1.85
N CYS A 83 -8.33 -9.15 -0.70
CA CYS A 83 -7.67 -7.86 -0.46
C CYS A 83 -6.54 -7.62 -1.46
N GLY A 84 -5.74 -8.64 -1.78
CA GLY A 84 -4.66 -8.54 -2.75
C GLY A 84 -5.18 -8.26 -4.16
N ALA A 85 -6.25 -8.89 -4.59
CA ALA A 85 -6.89 -8.63 -5.88
C ALA A 85 -7.43 -7.19 -5.96
N MET A 86 -8.13 -6.72 -4.94
CA MET A 86 -8.63 -5.35 -4.86
C MET A 86 -7.50 -4.32 -4.91
N LEU A 87 -6.43 -4.55 -4.15
CA LEU A 87 -5.23 -3.70 -4.18
C LEU A 87 -4.55 -3.72 -5.55
N ALA A 88 -4.41 -4.88 -6.19
CA ALA A 88 -3.82 -4.98 -7.52
C ALA A 88 -4.62 -4.17 -8.54
N ILE A 89 -5.94 -4.27 -8.54
CA ILE A 89 -6.82 -3.49 -9.41
C ILE A 89 -6.61 -1.98 -9.15
N SER A 90 -6.71 -1.56 -7.90
CA SER A 90 -6.59 -0.15 -7.49
C SER A 90 -5.24 0.46 -7.89
N VAL A 91 -4.13 -0.24 -7.59
CA VAL A 91 -2.78 0.24 -7.90
C VAL A 91 -2.53 0.31 -9.41
N ASN A 92 -3.09 -0.61 -10.19
CA ASN A 92 -2.97 -0.53 -11.66
C ASN A 92 -3.76 0.64 -12.22
N PHE A 93 -5.00 0.89 -11.78
CA PHE A 93 -5.74 2.09 -12.18
C PHE A 93 -5.01 3.38 -11.81
N GLN A 94 -4.43 3.44 -10.61
CA GLN A 94 -3.64 4.58 -10.17
C GLN A 94 -2.41 4.80 -11.06
N GLN A 95 -1.69 3.73 -11.40
CA GLN A 95 -0.52 3.81 -12.26
C GLN A 95 -0.88 4.25 -13.69
N PHE A 96 -1.97 3.74 -14.25
CA PHE A 96 -2.49 4.22 -15.53
C PHE A 96 -2.87 5.70 -15.48
N GLY A 97 -3.50 6.13 -14.38
CA GLY A 97 -3.80 7.54 -14.15
C GLY A 97 -2.56 8.42 -14.16
N ILE A 98 -1.49 8.01 -13.47
CA ILE A 98 -0.23 8.75 -13.44
C ILE A 98 0.39 8.80 -14.84
N SER A 99 0.46 7.67 -15.54
CA SER A 99 1.07 7.57 -16.87
C SER A 99 0.27 8.28 -17.99
N ALA A 100 -0.99 8.61 -17.75
CA ALA A 100 -1.82 9.35 -18.69
C ALA A 100 -1.58 10.86 -18.68
N TYR A 101 -0.87 11.39 -17.68
CA TYR A 101 -0.54 12.81 -17.63
C TYR A 101 0.65 13.12 -18.56
N PRO A 102 0.63 14.28 -19.25
CA PRO A 102 1.77 14.75 -20.00
C PRO A 102 2.99 14.99 -19.09
N ALA A 103 4.18 14.79 -19.64
CA ALA A 103 5.42 15.11 -18.94
C ALA A 103 5.40 16.56 -18.41
N GLY A 104 5.83 16.75 -17.17
CA GLY A 104 5.84 18.06 -16.50
C GLY A 104 4.48 18.51 -15.91
N ALA A 105 3.42 17.71 -16.01
CA ALA A 105 2.10 18.05 -15.47
C ALA A 105 1.96 17.79 -13.95
N ALA A 106 3.04 17.49 -13.25
CA ALA A 106 3.06 17.14 -11.82
C ALA A 106 2.05 16.03 -11.49
N ALA A 107 2.06 14.96 -12.30
CA ALA A 107 1.16 13.83 -12.16
C ALA A 107 1.21 13.19 -10.78
N GLU A 108 2.42 13.09 -10.22
CA GLU A 108 2.70 12.60 -8.88
C GLU A 108 2.02 13.44 -7.79
N ALA A 109 2.12 14.76 -7.87
CA ALA A 109 1.53 15.66 -6.89
C ALA A 109 -0.01 15.62 -6.95
N ARG A 110 -0.58 15.60 -8.15
CA ARG A 110 -2.03 15.49 -8.37
C ARG A 110 -2.58 14.15 -7.89
N SER A 111 -1.88 13.07 -8.22
CA SER A 111 -2.24 11.73 -7.79
C SER A 111 -2.16 11.56 -6.28
N GLY A 112 -1.11 12.11 -5.66
CA GLY A 112 -0.96 12.16 -4.21
C GLY A 112 -2.10 12.92 -3.53
N PHE A 113 -2.48 14.08 -4.06
CA PHE A 113 -3.58 14.88 -3.54
C PHE A 113 -4.93 14.16 -3.66
N ILE A 114 -5.24 13.59 -4.84
CA ILE A 114 -6.48 12.82 -5.05
C ILE A 114 -6.53 11.60 -4.12
N THR A 115 -5.39 10.90 -3.98
CA THR A 115 -5.30 9.77 -3.05
C THR A 115 -5.57 10.21 -1.61
N ALA A 116 -5.03 11.37 -1.18
CA ALA A 116 -5.27 11.88 0.17
C ALA A 116 -6.75 12.19 0.47
N LEU A 117 -7.59 12.39 -0.54
CA LEU A 117 -9.03 12.62 -0.35
C LEU A 117 -9.74 11.42 0.31
N TYR A 118 -9.19 10.20 0.23
CA TYR A 118 -9.80 9.04 0.91
C TYR A 118 -9.89 9.24 2.43
N VAL A 119 -8.99 10.04 3.02
CA VAL A 119 -9.01 10.35 4.46
C VAL A 119 -10.31 11.05 4.86
N GLY A 120 -10.88 11.86 3.94
CA GLY A 120 -12.20 12.47 4.13
C GLY A 120 -13.35 11.56 3.73
N PHE A 121 -13.20 10.82 2.63
CA PHE A 121 -14.27 9.95 2.12
C PHE A 121 -14.55 8.73 2.99
N VAL A 122 -13.53 8.12 3.59
CA VAL A 122 -13.70 6.94 4.44
C VAL A 122 -14.59 7.22 5.65
N PRO A 123 -14.36 8.28 6.47
CA PRO A 123 -15.28 8.63 7.55
C PRO A 123 -16.69 8.98 7.06
N LEU A 124 -16.79 9.68 5.93
CA LEU A 124 -18.07 10.06 5.35
C LEU A 124 -18.90 8.83 4.95
N LEU A 125 -18.28 7.88 4.24
CA LEU A 125 -18.90 6.62 3.87
C LEU A 125 -19.25 5.77 5.10
N SER A 126 -18.36 5.75 6.09
CA SER A 126 -18.61 5.05 7.35
C SER A 126 -19.81 5.63 8.10
N PHE A 127 -20.04 6.93 8.01
CA PHE A 127 -21.23 7.57 8.58
C PHE A 127 -22.52 7.14 7.87
N PHE A 128 -22.50 6.99 6.54
CA PHE A 128 -23.66 6.58 5.77
C PHE A 128 -23.93 5.06 5.81
N PHE A 129 -22.88 4.25 5.81
CA PHE A 129 -22.97 2.78 5.74
C PHE A 129 -22.60 2.08 7.05
N GLY A 130 -22.06 2.81 8.01
CA GLY A 130 -21.73 2.28 9.33
C GLY A 130 -23.01 1.95 10.10
N ASN A 131 -23.27 0.67 10.27
CA ASN A 131 -24.28 0.21 11.20
C ASN A 131 -23.93 0.72 12.61
N LYS A 132 -24.93 1.33 13.26
CA LYS A 132 -24.91 1.73 14.67
C LYS A 132 -24.55 0.57 15.57
#